data_ecd4f0508bb12cfbdda65f64c7b59bd2
#
_entry.id   ecd4f0508bb12cfbdda65f64c7b59bd2
#
_cell.length_a   1.000
_cell.length_b   1.000
_cell.length_c   1.000
_cell.angle_alpha   90.00
_cell.angle_beta   90.00
_cell.angle_gamma   90.00
#
_symmetry.space_group_name_H-M   'P 1'
#
loop_
_entity.id
_entity.type
_entity.pdbx_description
1 polymer ?
#
loop_
_entity_poly.entity_id
_entity_poly.type
_entity_poly.pdbx_seq_one_letter_code
_entity_poly.pdbx_strand_id
1 'polypeptide(L)'
;MYRWCDKNGVERPKWVAATEYTTVMADGTICGRHHHHAIIQHTEGLTRDVLEELWSDKNGNSIGLTRGEYLTVDHGSVEGLVKYINKNKRCARSWRQSRGLEKPKTPPPNDTKWSRKKLEEASTVYIDDAAFWEQKYPGYTLNRVETKVSNAGQRHTVVILRRAECWHGRGNIYRPRRK
;
A
#
# COMPACT_ATOMS: atom_id res chain seq x y z
N MET A 1 12.77 17.74 4.39
CA MET A 1 12.31 17.38 3.04
C MET A 1 11.74 18.60 2.28
N TYR A 2 10.60 19.21 2.60
CA TYR A 2 10.00 20.29 1.81
C TYR A 2 10.92 21.51 1.62
N ARG A 3 11.62 21.97 2.67
CA ARG A 3 12.59 23.08 2.54
C ARG A 3 13.70 22.76 1.55
N TRP A 4 14.11 21.50 1.48
CA TRP A 4 15.10 21.05 0.50
C TRP A 4 14.53 21.07 -0.90
N CYS A 5 13.28 20.57 -1.08
CA CYS A 5 12.59 20.62 -2.37
C CYS A 5 12.49 22.06 -2.89
N ASP A 6 12.04 22.98 -2.03
CA ASP A 6 11.89 24.39 -2.40
C ASP A 6 13.22 25.04 -2.81
N LYS A 7 14.29 24.73 -2.06
CA LYS A 7 15.63 25.26 -2.35
C LYS A 7 16.20 24.75 -3.66
N ASN A 8 15.86 23.52 -4.05
CA ASN A 8 16.40 22.85 -5.23
C ASN A 8 15.45 22.86 -6.43
N GLY A 9 14.31 23.56 -6.35
CA GLY A 9 13.32 23.61 -7.43
C GLY A 9 12.65 22.27 -7.73
N VAL A 10 12.60 21.38 -6.74
CA VAL A 10 12.00 20.03 -6.84
C VAL A 10 10.57 20.07 -6.35
N GLU A 11 9.65 19.41 -7.05
CA GLU A 11 8.27 19.30 -6.64
C GLU A 11 8.16 18.65 -5.25
N ARG A 12 7.31 19.20 -4.38
CA ARG A 12 7.08 18.65 -3.06
C ARG A 12 6.31 17.33 -3.16
N PRO A 13 6.88 16.21 -2.73
CA PRO A 13 6.23 14.91 -2.81
C PRO A 13 5.03 14.82 -1.87
N LYS A 14 4.05 14.03 -2.23
CA LYS A 14 3.02 13.56 -1.30
C LYS A 14 3.59 12.42 -0.47
N TRP A 15 3.15 12.30 0.78
CA TRP A 15 3.67 11.27 1.68
C TRP A 15 2.64 10.86 2.74
N VAL A 16 2.81 9.65 3.22
CA VAL A 16 2.15 9.11 4.42
C VAL A 16 3.23 8.54 5.31
N ALA A 17 3.18 8.84 6.60
CA ALA A 17 4.14 8.34 7.57
C ALA A 17 3.43 7.83 8.83
N ALA A 18 3.95 6.76 9.39
CA ALA A 18 3.53 6.22 10.67
C ALA A 18 4.71 6.15 11.64
N THR A 19 4.41 6.31 12.92
CA THR A 19 5.38 6.17 14.01
C THR A 19 5.02 4.95 14.84
N GLU A 20 5.95 4.06 15.00
CA GLU A 20 5.87 2.93 15.92
C GLU A 20 6.75 3.16 17.16
N TYR A 21 6.32 2.59 18.27
CA TYR A 21 7.01 2.76 19.57
C TYR A 21 7.42 1.43 20.19
N THR A 22 7.55 0.36 19.50
CA THR A 22 7.86 -0.89 20.19
C THR A 22 8.79 -1.76 19.36
N THR A 23 9.88 -2.18 19.95
CA THR A 23 10.70 -3.30 19.45
C THR A 23 10.65 -4.41 20.50
N VAL A 24 10.25 -5.60 20.10
CA VAL A 24 10.40 -6.79 20.92
C VAL A 24 11.77 -7.37 20.58
N MET A 25 12.65 -7.43 21.57
CA MET A 25 13.96 -8.04 21.43
C MET A 25 13.85 -9.58 21.33
N ALA A 26 14.90 -10.24 20.87
CA ALA A 26 14.93 -11.69 20.72
C ALA A 26 14.69 -12.48 22.02
N ASP A 27 14.98 -11.87 23.16
CA ASP A 27 14.75 -12.39 24.51
C ASP A 27 13.34 -12.10 25.07
N GLY A 28 12.47 -11.50 24.25
CA GLY A 28 11.12 -11.10 24.65
C GLY A 28 11.05 -9.75 25.40
N THR A 29 12.17 -9.10 25.67
CA THR A 29 12.18 -7.77 26.31
C THR A 29 11.59 -6.72 25.37
N ILE A 30 10.72 -5.86 25.90
CA ILE A 30 10.11 -4.76 25.14
C ILE A 30 10.98 -3.53 25.31
N CYS A 31 11.71 -3.16 24.28
CA CYS A 31 12.49 -1.93 24.24
C CYS A 31 11.68 -0.83 23.55
N GLY A 32 11.35 0.24 24.29
CA GLY A 32 10.64 1.40 23.74
C GLY A 32 11.55 2.24 22.86
N ARG A 33 11.51 2.04 21.54
CA ARG A 33 12.17 2.90 20.56
C ARG A 33 11.16 3.44 19.57
N HIS A 34 11.21 4.76 19.36
CA HIS A 34 10.46 5.35 18.25
C HIS A 34 11.15 5.05 16.94
N HIS A 35 10.41 4.52 15.98
CA HIS A 35 10.83 4.43 14.61
C HIS A 35 9.69 4.85 13.66
N HIS A 36 10.08 5.37 12.53
CA HIS A 36 9.15 5.97 11.58
C HIS A 36 9.20 5.22 10.27
N HIS A 37 8.03 4.94 9.73
CA HIS A 37 7.87 4.40 8.38
C HIS A 37 7.21 5.46 7.52
N ALA A 38 7.74 5.72 6.34
CA ALA A 38 7.15 6.68 5.41
C ALA A 38 7.05 6.09 4.01
N ILE A 39 5.91 6.32 3.37
CA ILE A 39 5.74 6.12 1.93
C ILE A 39 5.75 7.52 1.33
N ILE A 40 6.69 7.76 0.43
CA ILE A 40 6.92 9.07 -0.19
C ILE A 40 6.73 8.91 -1.70
N GLN A 41 5.94 9.80 -2.28
CA GLN A 41 5.76 9.84 -3.73
C GLN A 41 7.10 10.05 -4.41
N HIS A 42 7.37 9.26 -5.43
CA HIS A 42 8.55 9.50 -6.25
C HIS A 42 8.44 10.86 -6.95
N THR A 43 9.48 11.65 -6.82
CA THR A 43 9.60 12.97 -7.46
C THR A 43 11.00 13.05 -8.07
N GLU A 44 11.08 13.54 -9.29
CA GLU A 44 12.37 13.69 -9.97
C GLU A 44 13.29 14.62 -9.18
N GLY A 45 14.55 14.23 -9.04
CA GLY A 45 15.53 14.94 -8.23
C GLY A 45 15.54 14.59 -6.75
N LEU A 46 14.45 14.08 -6.18
CA LEU A 46 14.42 13.62 -4.79
C LEU A 46 14.76 12.12 -4.72
N THR A 47 16.03 11.82 -4.69
CA THR A 47 16.52 10.44 -4.64
C THR A 47 16.41 9.85 -3.23
N ARG A 48 16.53 8.54 -3.14
CA ARG A 48 16.62 7.80 -1.89
C ARG A 48 17.76 8.31 -1.00
N ASP A 49 18.92 8.54 -1.60
CA ASP A 49 20.12 8.97 -0.90
C ASP A 49 19.93 10.38 -0.30
N VAL A 50 19.29 11.28 -1.05
CA VAL A 50 18.88 12.60 -0.53
C VAL A 50 17.90 12.47 0.64
N LEU A 51 16.94 11.54 0.57
CA LEU A 51 16.00 11.33 1.68
C LEU A 51 16.70 10.80 2.93
N GLU A 52 17.69 9.94 2.78
CA GLU A 52 18.50 9.42 3.88
C GLU A 52 19.35 10.51 4.51
N GLU A 53 20.01 11.36 3.70
CA GLU A 53 20.79 12.52 4.17
C GLU A 53 19.92 13.56 4.91
N LEU A 54 18.69 13.76 4.47
CA LEU A 54 17.76 14.69 5.11
C LEU A 54 17.30 14.25 6.51
N TRP A 55 17.59 13.00 6.92
CA TRP A 55 17.36 12.51 8.26
C TRP A 55 18.53 12.89 9.19
N SER A 56 18.76 14.19 9.27
CA SER A 56 19.87 14.80 10.02
C SER A 56 19.40 15.96 10.89
N ASP A 57 20.17 16.29 11.91
CA ASP A 57 19.96 17.45 12.73
C ASP A 57 20.35 18.75 12.00
N LYS A 58 20.21 19.89 12.68
CA LYS A 58 20.58 21.21 12.13
C LYS A 58 22.07 21.36 11.81
N ASN A 59 22.92 20.50 12.35
CA ASN A 59 24.36 20.51 12.16
C ASN A 59 24.81 19.49 11.08
N GLY A 60 23.86 18.75 10.49
CA GLY A 60 24.14 17.72 9.50
C GLY A 60 24.46 16.34 10.06
N ASN A 61 24.38 16.15 11.39
CA ASN A 61 24.61 14.85 12.00
C ASN A 61 23.37 13.96 11.83
N SER A 62 23.57 12.70 11.47
CA SER A 62 22.47 11.74 11.38
C SER A 62 21.73 11.59 12.71
N ILE A 63 20.39 11.67 12.69
CA ILE A 63 19.54 11.49 13.87
C ILE A 63 19.38 10.00 14.20
N GLY A 64 19.66 9.11 13.26
CA GLY A 64 19.55 7.68 13.43
C GLY A 64 19.71 6.93 12.11
N LEU A 65 19.55 5.62 12.18
CA LEU A 65 19.62 4.78 10.98
C LEU A 65 18.41 5.05 10.10
N THR A 66 18.67 5.36 8.83
CA THR A 66 17.64 5.56 7.79
C THR A 66 17.92 4.65 6.62
N ARG A 67 16.88 4.06 6.06
CA ARG A 67 16.96 3.23 4.88
C ARG A 67 15.80 3.56 3.95
N GLY A 68 16.12 3.96 2.74
CA GLY A 68 15.17 4.20 1.66
C GLY A 68 15.17 3.05 0.65
N GLU A 69 14.00 2.60 0.25
CA GLU A 69 13.83 1.60 -0.80
C GLU A 69 12.75 2.04 -1.78
N TYR A 70 12.94 1.72 -3.06
CA TYR A 70 11.87 1.90 -4.02
C TYR A 70 10.79 0.86 -3.81
N LEU A 71 9.56 1.33 -3.67
CA LEU A 71 8.42 0.45 -3.50
C LEU A 71 8.07 -0.19 -4.84
N THR A 72 8.22 -1.50 -4.92
CA THR A 72 7.73 -2.28 -6.05
C THR A 72 6.30 -2.71 -5.73
N VAL A 73 5.35 -2.26 -6.55
CA VAL A 73 3.93 -2.62 -6.37
C VAL A 73 3.68 -3.93 -7.13
N ASP A 74 4.15 -5.01 -6.59
CA ASP A 74 3.84 -6.36 -7.02
C ASP A 74 2.79 -7.01 -6.10
N HIS A 75 2.44 -8.25 -6.37
CA HIS A 75 1.39 -8.97 -5.63
C HIS A 75 1.60 -8.93 -4.10
N GLY A 76 0.84 -8.08 -3.40
CA GLY A 76 0.79 -8.03 -1.94
C GLY A 76 1.77 -7.07 -1.25
N SER A 77 2.77 -6.50 -1.92
CA SER A 77 3.81 -5.67 -1.27
C SER A 77 3.27 -4.45 -0.53
N VAL A 78 2.34 -3.72 -1.16
CA VAL A 78 1.73 -2.52 -0.52
C VAL A 78 0.81 -2.92 0.63
N GLU A 79 0.08 -4.02 0.51
CA GLU A 79 -0.81 -4.50 1.56
C GLU A 79 -0.03 -4.93 2.81
N GLY A 80 1.09 -5.61 2.63
CA GLY A 80 2.00 -5.98 3.72
C GLY A 80 2.50 -4.75 4.47
N LEU A 81 2.96 -3.74 3.75
CA LEU A 81 3.43 -2.48 4.31
C LEU A 81 2.32 -1.72 5.05
N VAL A 82 1.12 -1.64 4.47
CA VAL A 82 -0.03 -0.98 5.11
C VAL A 82 -0.47 -1.73 6.38
N LYS A 83 -0.50 -3.06 6.35
CA LYS A 83 -0.77 -3.88 7.54
C LYS A 83 0.29 -3.66 8.62
N TYR A 84 1.56 -3.60 8.22
CA TYR A 84 2.67 -3.36 9.12
C TYR A 84 2.57 -1.98 9.77
N ILE A 85 2.36 -0.92 9.01
CA ILE A 85 2.19 0.46 9.50
C ILE A 85 0.99 0.58 10.45
N ASN A 86 -0.06 -0.21 10.25
CA ASN A 86 -1.28 -0.16 11.06
C ASN A 86 -1.28 -1.12 12.27
N LYS A 87 -0.22 -1.90 12.47
CA LYS A 87 -0.16 -2.96 13.49
C LYS A 87 -0.25 -2.44 14.93
N ASN A 88 0.31 -1.28 15.22
CA ASN A 88 0.38 -0.71 16.57
C ASN A 88 -0.51 0.52 16.74
N LYS A 89 -1.74 0.31 17.24
CA LYS A 89 -2.72 1.37 17.52
C LYS A 89 -2.58 2.03 18.91
N ARG A 90 -1.42 1.95 19.56
CA ARG A 90 -1.26 2.49 20.93
C ARG A 90 -1.24 4.02 21.03
N CYS A 91 -1.08 4.75 19.95
CA CYS A 91 -1.12 6.21 19.93
C CYS A 91 -2.31 6.71 19.13
N ALA A 92 -3.07 7.65 19.65
CA ALA A 92 -4.24 8.25 19.00
C ALA A 92 -3.94 8.91 17.65
N ARG A 93 -2.67 9.19 17.35
CA ARG A 93 -2.18 9.73 16.07
C ARG A 93 -0.89 9.02 15.64
N SER A 94 -1.00 7.72 15.39
CA SER A 94 0.15 6.94 14.93
C SER A 94 0.59 7.25 13.49
N TRP A 95 -0.23 7.94 12.72
CA TRP A 95 0.09 8.27 11.34
C TRP A 95 -0.19 9.74 10.99
N ARG A 96 0.54 10.24 10.01
CA ARG A 96 0.45 11.59 9.45
C ARG A 96 0.53 11.51 7.94
N GLN A 97 0.00 12.52 7.25
CA GLN A 97 0.05 12.59 5.79
C GLN A 97 0.24 14.02 5.30
N SER A 98 0.74 14.14 4.08
CA SER A 98 0.76 15.41 3.37
C SER A 98 -0.66 15.87 3.00
N ARG A 99 -0.83 17.15 2.78
CA ARG A 99 -2.09 17.71 2.23
C ARG A 99 -2.24 17.30 0.77
N GLY A 100 -3.50 17.24 0.30
CA GLY A 100 -3.81 17.01 -1.11
C GLY A 100 -3.63 15.57 -1.59
N LEU A 101 -3.62 14.57 -0.70
CA LEU A 101 -3.75 13.18 -1.12
C LEU A 101 -5.13 12.96 -1.75
N GLU A 102 -5.13 12.33 -2.91
CA GLU A 102 -6.37 11.92 -3.55
C GLU A 102 -7.05 10.82 -2.74
N LYS A 103 -8.33 10.98 -2.50
CA LYS A 103 -9.13 9.93 -1.87
C LYS A 103 -9.40 8.84 -2.91
N PRO A 104 -9.37 7.55 -2.52
CA PRO A 104 -9.79 6.49 -3.41
C PRO A 104 -11.22 6.75 -3.92
N LYS A 105 -11.42 6.65 -5.23
CA LYS A 105 -12.76 6.68 -5.80
C LYS A 105 -13.42 5.33 -5.51
N THR A 106 -14.28 5.30 -4.52
CA THR A 106 -15.10 4.10 -4.24
C THR A 106 -16.28 4.11 -5.21
N PRO A 107 -16.38 3.12 -6.10
CA PRO A 107 -17.56 3.02 -6.95
C PRO A 107 -18.80 2.77 -6.09
N PRO A 108 -19.98 3.26 -6.50
CA PRO A 108 -21.21 2.97 -5.78
C PRO A 108 -21.45 1.44 -5.75
N PRO A 109 -22.07 0.93 -4.68
CA PRO A 109 -22.50 -0.47 -4.64
C PRO A 109 -23.36 -0.80 -5.83
N ASN A 110 -23.17 -1.97 -6.40
CA ASN A 110 -23.99 -2.48 -7.51
C ASN A 110 -24.51 -3.86 -7.20
N ASP A 111 -25.71 -3.92 -6.62
CA ASP A 111 -26.34 -5.16 -6.20
C ASP A 111 -26.98 -5.94 -7.36
N THR A 112 -27.06 -5.36 -8.57
CA THR A 112 -27.69 -5.96 -9.73
C THR A 112 -26.72 -6.70 -10.65
N LYS A 113 -25.42 -6.51 -10.49
CA LYS A 113 -24.39 -7.10 -11.36
C LYS A 113 -24.31 -8.63 -11.24
N TRP A 114 -24.63 -9.15 -10.07
CA TRP A 114 -24.54 -10.57 -9.76
C TRP A 114 -25.88 -11.11 -9.25
N SER A 115 -26.42 -12.13 -9.94
CA SER A 115 -27.51 -12.91 -9.34
C SER A 115 -26.94 -13.84 -8.26
N ARG A 116 -27.76 -14.22 -7.27
CA ARG A 116 -27.35 -15.12 -6.19
C ARG A 116 -26.76 -16.43 -6.73
N LYS A 117 -27.37 -17.04 -7.74
CA LYS A 117 -26.89 -18.27 -8.39
C LYS A 117 -25.50 -18.07 -9.04
N LYS A 118 -25.33 -16.98 -9.79
CA LYS A 118 -24.03 -16.69 -10.43
C LYS A 118 -22.94 -16.38 -9.40
N LEU A 119 -23.28 -15.72 -8.29
CA LEU A 119 -22.34 -15.43 -7.24
C LEU A 119 -21.92 -16.73 -6.52
N GLU A 120 -22.84 -17.64 -6.28
CA GLU A 120 -22.55 -18.93 -5.69
C GLU A 120 -21.64 -19.77 -6.59
N GLU A 121 -21.93 -19.86 -7.87
CA GLU A 121 -21.10 -20.53 -8.87
C GLU A 121 -19.70 -19.90 -8.94
N ALA A 122 -19.59 -18.58 -9.01
CA ALA A 122 -18.33 -17.86 -9.03
C ALA A 122 -17.48 -18.09 -7.77
N SER A 123 -18.12 -18.22 -6.61
CA SER A 123 -17.44 -18.41 -5.33
C SER A 123 -17.09 -19.87 -5.01
N THR A 124 -17.52 -20.82 -5.83
CA THR A 124 -17.26 -22.26 -5.65
C THR A 124 -16.44 -22.85 -6.78
N VAL A 125 -16.88 -22.64 -8.02
CA VAL A 125 -16.27 -23.25 -9.22
C VAL A 125 -15.10 -22.41 -9.73
N TYR A 126 -15.26 -21.07 -9.75
CA TYR A 126 -14.28 -20.14 -10.36
C TYR A 126 -13.46 -19.37 -9.32
N ILE A 127 -13.36 -19.88 -8.11
CA ILE A 127 -12.66 -19.16 -7.01
C ILE A 127 -11.20 -18.86 -7.37
N ASP A 128 -10.50 -19.81 -7.96
CA ASP A 128 -9.09 -19.70 -8.34
C ASP A 128 -8.89 -19.42 -9.84
N ASP A 129 -9.96 -19.18 -10.59
CA ASP A 129 -9.90 -18.91 -12.03
C ASP A 129 -9.68 -17.42 -12.30
N ALA A 130 -8.42 -17.03 -12.48
CA ALA A 130 -8.05 -15.65 -12.77
C ALA A 130 -8.69 -15.15 -14.08
N ALA A 131 -8.77 -16.02 -15.13
CA ALA A 131 -9.32 -15.64 -16.42
C ALA A 131 -10.80 -15.30 -16.32
N PHE A 132 -11.56 -16.05 -15.52
CA PHE A 132 -12.97 -15.77 -15.26
C PHE A 132 -13.15 -14.37 -14.63
N TRP A 133 -12.37 -14.04 -13.58
CA TRP A 133 -12.49 -12.77 -12.90
C TRP A 133 -12.02 -11.58 -13.75
N GLU A 134 -10.95 -11.76 -14.51
CA GLU A 134 -10.42 -10.73 -15.42
C GLU A 134 -11.37 -10.45 -16.58
N GLN A 135 -12.07 -11.46 -17.08
CA GLN A 135 -13.11 -11.28 -18.08
C GLN A 135 -14.32 -10.50 -17.51
N LYS A 136 -14.67 -10.74 -16.25
CA LYS A 136 -15.78 -10.02 -15.58
C LYS A 136 -15.44 -8.57 -15.24
N TYR A 137 -14.18 -8.28 -15.06
CA TYR A 137 -13.67 -6.95 -14.69
C TYR A 137 -12.53 -6.53 -15.65
N PRO A 138 -12.88 -6.15 -16.91
CA PRO A 138 -11.87 -5.77 -17.90
C PRO A 138 -10.98 -4.64 -17.40
N GLY A 139 -9.67 -4.71 -17.66
CA GLY A 139 -8.68 -3.74 -17.21
C GLY A 139 -8.17 -3.96 -15.79
N TYR A 140 -8.54 -5.08 -15.18
CA TYR A 140 -8.03 -5.49 -13.88
C TYR A 140 -7.42 -6.89 -13.97
N THR A 141 -6.43 -7.16 -13.13
CA THR A 141 -5.86 -8.49 -12.90
C THR A 141 -6.27 -9.01 -11.53
N LEU A 142 -6.51 -10.30 -11.44
CA LEU A 142 -6.85 -10.94 -10.18
C LEU A 142 -5.62 -10.97 -9.26
N ASN A 143 -5.78 -10.48 -8.03
CA ASN A 143 -4.80 -10.65 -6.99
C ASN A 143 -5.12 -11.88 -6.13
N ARG A 144 -6.33 -11.93 -5.56
CA ARG A 144 -6.80 -13.07 -4.76
C ARG A 144 -8.31 -13.07 -4.61
N VAL A 145 -8.85 -14.23 -4.28
CA VAL A 145 -10.24 -14.42 -3.85
C VAL A 145 -10.24 -15.03 -2.45
N GLU A 146 -11.07 -14.50 -1.58
CA GLU A 146 -11.29 -15.03 -0.23
C GLU A 146 -12.77 -15.30 -0.05
N THR A 147 -13.12 -16.50 0.41
CA THR A 147 -14.48 -16.84 0.80
C THR A 147 -14.55 -17.06 2.31
N LYS A 148 -15.46 -16.36 2.96
CA LYS A 148 -15.74 -16.49 4.38
C LYS A 148 -17.18 -16.91 4.57
N VAL A 149 -17.42 -17.83 5.48
CA VAL A 149 -18.76 -18.26 5.87
C VAL A 149 -19.03 -17.65 7.25
N SER A 150 -20.16 -16.91 7.39
CA SER A 150 -20.58 -16.36 8.66
C SER A 150 -21.14 -17.47 9.57
N ASN A 151 -21.27 -17.19 10.87
CA ASN A 151 -21.88 -18.11 11.83
C ASN A 151 -23.33 -18.47 11.47
N ALA A 152 -24.01 -17.63 10.68
CA ALA A 152 -25.36 -17.88 10.16
C ALA A 152 -25.37 -18.67 8.83
N GLY A 153 -24.22 -19.22 8.40
CA GLY A 153 -24.10 -19.97 7.15
C GLY A 153 -24.07 -19.12 5.88
N GLN A 154 -24.06 -17.80 6.01
CA GLN A 154 -23.96 -16.91 4.84
C GLN A 154 -22.54 -16.88 4.30
N ARG A 155 -22.40 -17.05 2.98
CA ARG A 155 -21.13 -16.99 2.30
C ARG A 155 -20.85 -15.57 1.81
N HIS A 156 -19.67 -15.05 2.13
CA HIS A 156 -19.16 -13.77 1.66
C HIS A 156 -17.90 -14.02 0.85
N THR A 157 -17.92 -13.60 -0.41
CA THR A 157 -16.75 -13.71 -1.29
C THR A 157 -16.16 -12.33 -1.53
N VAL A 158 -14.89 -12.19 -1.21
CA VAL A 158 -14.11 -10.96 -1.43
C VAL A 158 -13.14 -11.21 -2.58
N VAL A 159 -13.29 -10.48 -3.66
CA VAL A 159 -12.41 -10.56 -4.81
C VAL A 159 -11.54 -9.30 -4.84
N ILE A 160 -10.24 -9.48 -4.76
CA ILE A 160 -9.27 -8.39 -4.79
C ILE A 160 -8.66 -8.34 -6.18
N LEU A 161 -8.92 -7.25 -6.87
CA LEU A 161 -8.46 -6.98 -8.21
C LEU A 161 -7.53 -5.76 -8.21
N ARG A 162 -6.56 -5.75 -9.11
CA ARG A 162 -5.68 -4.60 -9.36
C ARG A 162 -5.88 -4.09 -10.77
N ARG A 163 -5.71 -2.79 -10.96
CA ARG A 163 -5.63 -2.25 -12.32
C ARG A 163 -4.48 -2.92 -13.07
N ALA A 164 -4.74 -3.31 -14.32
CA ALA A 164 -3.75 -3.90 -15.19
C ALA A 164 -2.61 -2.93 -15.54
N GLU A 165 -2.88 -1.63 -15.50
CA GLU A 165 -1.90 -0.57 -15.67
C GLU A 165 -1.52 -0.01 -14.31
N CYS A 166 -0.39 -0.46 -13.77
CA CYS A 166 0.22 0.08 -12.56
C CYS A 166 1.59 0.65 -12.90
N TRP A 167 1.91 1.80 -12.32
CA TRP A 167 3.27 2.32 -12.38
C TRP A 167 4.15 1.60 -11.35
N HIS A 168 5.23 0.97 -11.80
CA HIS A 168 6.14 0.20 -10.95
C HIS A 168 7.52 0.86 -10.85
N GLY A 169 7.59 2.04 -10.29
CA GLY A 169 8.89 2.70 -10.11
C GLY A 169 9.49 3.23 -11.41
N ARG A 170 10.75 3.61 -11.38
CA ARG A 170 11.46 4.31 -12.45
C ARG A 170 11.45 3.49 -13.76
N GLY A 171 10.62 3.90 -14.72
CA GLY A 171 10.62 3.36 -16.09
C GLY A 171 9.88 2.05 -16.32
N ASN A 172 9.39 1.39 -15.29
CA ASN A 172 8.63 0.15 -15.46
C ASN A 172 7.12 0.41 -15.42
N ILE A 173 6.55 0.69 -16.57
CA ILE A 173 5.11 0.67 -16.77
C ILE A 173 4.72 -0.81 -16.96
N TYR A 174 3.88 -1.33 -16.07
CA TYR A 174 3.28 -2.65 -16.29
C TYR A 174 2.49 -2.62 -17.60
N ARG A 175 2.95 -3.39 -18.57
CA ARG A 175 2.21 -3.63 -19.80
C ARG A 175 1.42 -4.93 -19.63
N PRO A 176 0.08 -4.92 -19.76
CA PRO A 176 -0.68 -6.15 -19.75
C PRO A 176 -0.14 -7.07 -20.87
N ARG A 177 -0.02 -8.35 -20.58
CA ARG A 177 0.37 -9.32 -21.61
C ARG A 177 -0.62 -9.21 -22.76
N ARG A 178 -0.14 -8.86 -23.94
CA ARG A 178 -0.94 -8.97 -25.15
C ARG A 178 -1.27 -10.45 -25.32
N LYS A 179 -2.56 -10.74 -25.45
CA LYS A 179 -3.03 -12.08 -25.82
C LYS A 179 -2.58 -12.41 -27.23
#